data_a5634551943c4099b7d3ae731aa8b984
#
_entry.id   a5634551943c4099b7d3ae731aa8b984
#
_cell.length_a   1.000
_cell.length_b   1.000
_cell.length_c   1.000
_cell.angle_alpha   90.00
_cell.angle_beta   90.00
_cell.angle_gamma   90.00
#
_symmetry.space_group_name_H-M   'P 1'
#
loop_
_entity.id
_entity.type
_entity.pdbx_description
1 polymer ?
#
loop_
_entity_poly.entity_id
_entity_poly.type
_entity_poly.pdbx_seq_one_letter_code
_entity_poly.pdbx_strand_id
1 'polypeptide(L)'
;TNDAIFYDFYNIFSIIAIMNEELDLLNPPSTDFSMLDYDCAYIPGNKVRMNYKYISNASKKFVTAVIARGWRRFGKYFFHPICNGCDECKSLRIDVNNYHYTKSQRKAIRRNADTHIVVQKPSLTDAHIYLYNKYHSFKHEKDQWQHRNISQREYYENFVDGAHDYGREVLYIKDNKLIGVDLIDILDDGISSIYFYYDPDYANLSLGTFSLLYQVQLARAYKLPWIYLGYWVDGCKAFAYKPKFKPQEILDGFPHVSEEPDWVKWSVES
;
A
#
# COMPACT_ATOMS: atom_id res chain seq x y z
N THR A 1 34.35 -33.97 -28.11
CA THR A 1 33.53 -32.99 -28.84
C THR A 1 32.02 -33.17 -28.60
N ASN A 2 31.55 -34.29 -28.05
CA ASN A 2 30.12 -34.47 -27.70
C ASN A 2 29.74 -33.91 -26.33
N ASP A 3 30.66 -33.75 -25.41
CA ASP A 3 30.38 -33.32 -24.02
C ASP A 3 30.06 -31.82 -23.93
N ALA A 4 30.58 -30.99 -24.83
CA ALA A 4 30.29 -29.54 -24.83
C ALA A 4 28.85 -29.23 -25.27
N ILE A 5 28.27 -30.02 -26.17
CA ILE A 5 26.91 -29.82 -26.70
C ILE A 5 25.86 -30.24 -25.62
N PHE A 6 26.14 -31.27 -24.80
CA PHE A 6 25.27 -31.69 -23.71
C PHE A 6 25.24 -30.67 -22.55
N TYR A 7 26.37 -30.02 -22.25
CA TYR A 7 26.42 -28.95 -21.20
C TYR A 7 25.62 -27.71 -21.60
N ASP A 8 25.62 -27.32 -22.86
CA ASP A 8 24.82 -26.21 -23.36
C ASP A 8 23.31 -26.49 -23.32
N PHE A 9 22.91 -27.73 -23.68
CA PHE A 9 21.49 -28.12 -23.60
C PHE A 9 20.95 -28.13 -22.16
N TYR A 10 21.70 -28.65 -21.18
CA TYR A 10 21.30 -28.63 -19.78
C TYR A 10 21.17 -27.21 -19.22
N ASN A 11 22.07 -26.31 -19.60
CA ASN A 11 22.01 -24.91 -19.22
C ASN A 11 20.78 -24.21 -19.85
N ILE A 12 20.48 -24.46 -21.12
CA ILE A 12 19.31 -23.88 -21.81
C ILE A 12 18.01 -24.39 -21.19
N PHE A 13 17.89 -25.68 -20.93
CA PHE A 13 16.70 -26.23 -20.26
C PHE A 13 16.53 -25.72 -18.83
N SER A 14 17.62 -25.55 -18.08
CA SER A 14 17.57 -24.95 -16.74
C SER A 14 17.16 -23.48 -16.78
N ILE A 15 17.64 -22.70 -17.74
CA ILE A 15 17.24 -21.29 -17.94
C ILE A 15 15.78 -21.21 -18.36
N ILE A 16 15.31 -22.05 -19.28
CA ILE A 16 13.90 -22.09 -19.72
C ILE A 16 12.99 -22.51 -18.56
N ALA A 17 13.38 -23.49 -17.75
CA ALA A 17 12.62 -23.91 -16.57
C ALA A 17 12.53 -22.78 -15.53
N ILE A 18 13.62 -22.09 -15.23
CA ILE A 18 13.65 -20.94 -14.33
C ILE A 18 12.78 -19.78 -14.88
N MET A 19 12.86 -19.50 -16.18
CA MET A 19 12.03 -18.47 -16.81
C MET A 19 10.54 -18.82 -16.79
N ASN A 20 10.18 -20.09 -16.98
CA ASN A 20 8.79 -20.54 -16.89
C ASN A 20 8.28 -20.47 -15.45
N GLU A 21 9.07 -20.85 -14.46
CA GLU A 21 8.72 -20.71 -13.04
C GLU A 21 8.56 -19.23 -12.65
N GLU A 22 9.41 -18.35 -13.16
CA GLU A 22 9.29 -16.90 -12.96
C GLU A 22 8.04 -16.31 -13.63
N LEU A 23 7.68 -16.76 -14.82
CA LEU A 23 6.45 -16.35 -15.50
C LEU A 23 5.20 -16.84 -14.77
N ASP A 24 5.20 -18.04 -14.23
CA ASP A 24 4.10 -18.58 -13.42
C ASP A 24 3.92 -17.80 -12.11
N LEU A 25 5.01 -17.35 -11.49
CA LEU A 25 4.95 -16.52 -10.28
C LEU A 25 4.38 -15.12 -10.53
N LEU A 26 4.52 -14.58 -11.75
CA LEU A 26 3.97 -13.27 -12.14
C LEU A 26 2.57 -13.37 -12.74
N ASN A 27 2.04 -14.57 -12.97
CA ASN A 27 0.72 -14.78 -13.54
C ASN A 27 -0.08 -15.81 -12.71
N PRO A 28 -0.34 -15.54 -11.42
CA PRO A 28 -1.07 -16.47 -10.57
C PRO A 28 -2.51 -16.64 -11.07
N PRO A 29 -3.15 -17.81 -10.83
CA PRO A 29 -4.55 -18.00 -11.12
C PRO A 29 -5.40 -16.90 -10.49
N SER A 30 -6.18 -16.21 -11.33
CA SER A 30 -7.01 -15.08 -10.92
C SER A 30 -8.43 -15.19 -11.46
N THR A 31 -9.37 -14.51 -10.76
CA THR A 31 -10.69 -14.21 -11.29
C THR A 31 -10.77 -12.70 -11.49
N ASP A 32 -10.88 -12.30 -12.74
CA ASP A 32 -10.94 -10.90 -13.13
C ASP A 32 -12.40 -10.45 -13.25
N PHE A 33 -12.73 -9.27 -12.71
CA PHE A 33 -14.03 -8.68 -12.80
C PHE A 33 -13.98 -7.15 -12.67
N SER A 34 -15.04 -6.49 -13.13
CA SER A 34 -15.22 -5.05 -12.88
C SER A 34 -16.56 -4.81 -12.19
N MET A 35 -16.63 -3.80 -11.36
CA MET A 35 -17.88 -3.37 -10.75
C MET A 35 -18.61 -2.37 -11.66
N LEU A 36 -19.93 -2.27 -11.48
CA LEU A 36 -20.73 -1.22 -12.10
C LEU A 36 -20.24 0.15 -11.63
N ASP A 37 -20.41 1.16 -12.48
CA ASP A 37 -19.99 2.53 -12.17
C ASP A 37 -20.74 3.07 -10.96
N TYR A 38 -20.00 3.69 -10.04
CA TYR A 38 -20.55 4.35 -8.85
C TYR A 38 -19.89 5.74 -8.68
N ASP A 39 -20.39 6.54 -7.75
CA ASP A 39 -19.87 7.90 -7.55
C ASP A 39 -18.43 7.90 -7.06
N CYS A 40 -17.59 8.73 -7.70
CA CYS A 40 -16.20 8.87 -7.32
C CYS A 40 -16.08 9.57 -5.95
N ALA A 41 -15.35 8.93 -5.04
CA ALA A 41 -15.09 9.48 -3.71
C ALA A 41 -14.07 10.64 -3.71
N TYR A 42 -13.36 10.86 -4.82
CA TYR A 42 -12.27 11.82 -4.91
C TYR A 42 -12.66 13.07 -5.70
N ILE A 43 -13.42 12.90 -6.77
CA ILE A 43 -13.81 13.97 -7.69
C ILE A 43 -15.35 14.01 -7.76
N PRO A 44 -15.98 15.04 -7.14
CA PRO A 44 -17.43 15.18 -7.18
C PRO A 44 -17.98 15.20 -8.61
N GLY A 45 -19.06 14.48 -8.85
CA GLY A 45 -19.72 14.42 -10.15
C GLY A 45 -19.12 13.40 -11.14
N ASN A 46 -17.94 12.85 -10.86
CA ASN A 46 -17.36 11.80 -11.68
C ASN A 46 -17.88 10.40 -11.25
N LYS A 47 -17.86 9.47 -12.21
CA LYS A 47 -18.11 8.05 -11.96
C LYS A 47 -16.80 7.30 -11.91
N VAL A 48 -16.70 6.30 -11.03
CA VAL A 48 -15.55 5.41 -10.94
C VAL A 48 -15.93 4.02 -11.41
N ARG A 49 -15.04 3.45 -12.19
CA ARG A 49 -15.02 2.03 -12.55
C ARG A 49 -13.71 1.43 -12.10
N MET A 50 -13.78 0.30 -11.40
CA MET A 50 -12.60 -0.40 -10.90
C MET A 50 -12.47 -1.75 -11.61
N ASN A 51 -11.25 -2.06 -12.02
CA ASN A 51 -10.85 -3.40 -12.41
C ASN A 51 -10.35 -4.14 -11.17
N TYR A 52 -10.82 -5.37 -10.98
CA TYR A 52 -10.43 -6.22 -9.86
C TYR A 52 -9.86 -7.55 -10.34
N LYS A 53 -8.87 -8.05 -9.60
CA LYS A 53 -8.41 -9.43 -9.65
C LYS A 53 -8.55 -10.04 -8.26
N TYR A 54 -9.27 -11.14 -8.16
CA TYR A 54 -9.25 -11.99 -6.98
C TYR A 54 -8.15 -13.04 -7.14
N ILE A 55 -7.21 -13.09 -6.20
CA ILE A 55 -6.07 -14.01 -6.21
C ILE A 55 -5.94 -14.63 -4.82
N SER A 56 -6.23 -15.92 -4.72
CA SER A 56 -6.24 -16.63 -3.44
C SER A 56 -4.84 -16.82 -2.85
N ASN A 57 -3.83 -16.95 -3.71
CA ASN A 57 -2.44 -17.19 -3.30
C ASN A 57 -1.48 -16.37 -4.18
N ALA A 58 -1.33 -15.09 -3.84
CA ALA A 58 -0.42 -14.17 -4.52
C ALA A 58 0.98 -14.29 -3.95
N SER A 59 1.97 -14.57 -4.79
CA SER A 59 3.38 -14.55 -4.38
C SER A 59 3.84 -13.12 -4.07
N LYS A 60 4.81 -12.97 -3.18
CA LYS A 60 5.42 -11.66 -2.90
C LYS A 60 5.97 -11.00 -4.17
N LYS A 61 6.59 -11.79 -5.06
CA LYS A 61 7.10 -11.33 -6.35
C LYS A 61 6.00 -10.72 -7.23
N PHE A 62 4.85 -11.40 -7.33
CA PHE A 62 3.69 -10.87 -8.05
C PHE A 62 3.20 -9.57 -7.42
N VAL A 63 3.02 -9.53 -6.09
CA VAL A 63 2.53 -8.34 -5.38
C VAL A 63 3.49 -7.17 -5.60
N THR A 64 4.80 -7.39 -5.50
CA THR A 64 5.82 -6.37 -5.81
C THR A 64 5.63 -5.82 -7.21
N ALA A 65 5.50 -6.70 -8.21
CA ALA A 65 5.37 -6.31 -9.61
C ALA A 65 4.11 -5.47 -9.89
N VAL A 66 2.96 -5.85 -9.32
CA VAL A 66 1.69 -5.13 -9.58
C VAL A 66 1.59 -3.82 -8.78
N ILE A 67 2.09 -3.79 -7.53
CA ILE A 67 2.13 -2.56 -6.73
C ILE A 67 3.05 -1.52 -7.38
N ALA A 68 4.21 -1.93 -7.90
CA ALA A 68 5.09 -1.06 -8.66
C ALA A 68 4.45 -0.51 -9.95
N ARG A 69 3.37 -1.11 -10.43
CA ARG A 69 2.58 -0.69 -11.60
C ARG A 69 1.25 -0.02 -11.24
N GLY A 70 1.15 0.49 -10.03
CA GLY A 70 0.01 1.31 -9.61
C GLY A 70 -1.19 0.54 -9.05
N TRP A 71 -1.16 -0.78 -9.05
CA TRP A 71 -2.24 -1.55 -8.42
C TRP A 71 -2.29 -1.33 -6.91
N ARG A 72 -3.47 -1.56 -6.34
CA ARG A 72 -3.71 -1.56 -4.88
C ARG A 72 -4.27 -2.90 -4.46
N ARG A 73 -4.24 -3.19 -3.16
CA ARG A 73 -4.72 -4.45 -2.60
C ARG A 73 -5.49 -4.25 -1.30
N PHE A 74 -6.60 -4.97 -1.16
CA PHE A 74 -7.23 -5.28 0.13
C PHE A 74 -7.48 -6.79 0.19
N GLY A 75 -6.95 -7.45 1.21
CA GLY A 75 -7.04 -8.90 1.32
C GLY A 75 -6.51 -9.61 0.06
N LYS A 76 -7.35 -10.41 -0.56
CA LYS A 76 -7.08 -11.14 -1.81
C LYS A 76 -7.52 -10.38 -3.07
N TYR A 77 -8.03 -9.16 -2.92
CA TYR A 77 -8.51 -8.34 -4.03
C TYR A 77 -7.45 -7.33 -4.42
N PHE A 78 -6.96 -7.43 -5.65
CA PHE A 78 -6.10 -6.45 -6.30
C PHE A 78 -6.95 -5.58 -7.22
N PHE A 79 -6.68 -4.28 -7.27
CA PHE A 79 -7.52 -3.38 -8.04
C PHE A 79 -6.79 -2.14 -8.52
N HIS A 80 -7.29 -1.58 -9.63
CA HIS A 80 -6.95 -0.25 -10.12
C HIS A 80 -8.13 0.39 -10.84
N PRO A 81 -8.22 1.73 -10.94
CA PRO A 81 -9.27 2.39 -11.67
C PRO A 81 -9.13 2.21 -13.19
N ILE A 82 -10.27 2.08 -13.85
CA ILE A 82 -10.43 2.05 -15.32
C ILE A 82 -11.54 3.01 -15.74
N CYS A 83 -11.55 4.21 -15.16
CA CYS A 83 -12.61 5.20 -15.33
C CYS A 83 -12.65 5.71 -16.77
N ASN A 84 -13.86 5.80 -17.34
CA ASN A 84 -14.02 6.35 -18.68
C ASN A 84 -13.76 7.89 -18.68
N GLY A 85 -12.78 8.33 -19.47
CA GLY A 85 -12.45 9.74 -19.61
C GLY A 85 -11.82 10.41 -18.38
N CYS A 86 -11.24 9.61 -17.44
CA CYS A 86 -10.57 10.12 -16.26
C CYS A 86 -9.35 9.26 -15.90
N ASP A 87 -8.19 9.89 -15.78
CA ASP A 87 -6.89 9.30 -15.42
C ASP A 87 -6.23 9.96 -14.20
N GLU A 88 -6.99 10.69 -13.39
CA GLU A 88 -6.50 11.51 -12.27
C GLU A 88 -5.89 10.71 -11.10
N CYS A 89 -6.13 9.39 -11.02
CA CYS A 89 -5.58 8.55 -9.96
C CYS A 89 -4.11 8.18 -10.24
N LYS A 90 -3.20 9.12 -10.00
CA LYS A 90 -1.76 8.89 -10.17
C LYS A 90 -1.18 8.14 -8.95
N SER A 91 -0.30 7.19 -9.16
CA SER A 91 0.36 6.49 -8.05
C SER A 91 1.58 7.26 -7.56
N LEU A 92 1.79 7.30 -6.24
CA LEU A 92 2.96 7.95 -5.62
C LEU A 92 3.83 6.94 -4.88
N ARG A 93 5.16 7.13 -4.95
CA ARG A 93 6.12 6.48 -4.07
C ARG A 93 7.13 7.47 -3.49
N ILE A 94 7.59 7.21 -2.27
CA ILE A 94 8.62 7.97 -1.58
C ILE A 94 9.98 7.34 -1.89
N ASP A 95 10.98 8.16 -2.24
CA ASP A 95 12.38 7.75 -2.31
C ASP A 95 12.99 7.75 -0.90
N VAL A 96 13.15 6.56 -0.33
CA VAL A 96 13.65 6.35 1.03
C VAL A 96 15.12 6.67 1.16
N ASN A 97 15.91 6.42 0.10
CA ASN A 97 17.36 6.63 0.11
C ASN A 97 17.72 8.11 0.20
N ASN A 98 16.94 8.96 -0.47
CA ASN A 98 17.13 10.41 -0.50
C ASN A 98 16.19 11.16 0.46
N TYR A 99 15.50 10.44 1.36
CA TYR A 99 14.54 11.05 2.29
C TYR A 99 15.22 11.77 3.45
N HIS A 100 14.86 13.03 3.67
CA HIS A 100 15.32 13.84 4.79
C HIS A 100 14.16 14.38 5.63
N TYR A 101 14.19 14.11 6.93
CA TYR A 101 13.13 14.58 7.84
C TYR A 101 13.12 16.11 7.95
N THR A 102 11.95 16.71 7.78
CA THR A 102 11.72 18.13 8.05
C THR A 102 11.71 18.41 9.56
N LYS A 103 11.76 19.69 9.95
CA LYS A 103 11.65 20.10 11.36
C LYS A 103 10.34 19.65 12.00
N SER A 104 9.21 19.76 11.27
CA SER A 104 7.90 19.31 11.76
C SER A 104 7.82 17.79 11.91
N GLN A 105 8.39 17.04 10.99
CA GLN A 105 8.45 15.57 11.05
C GLN A 105 9.30 15.09 12.24
N ARG A 106 10.48 15.70 12.48
CA ARG A 106 11.26 15.41 13.69
C ARG A 106 10.50 15.74 14.97
N LYS A 107 9.63 16.75 14.96
CA LYS A 107 8.74 17.03 16.11
C LYS A 107 7.70 15.93 16.31
N ALA A 108 7.11 15.39 15.21
CA ALA A 108 6.18 14.26 15.29
C ALA A 108 6.88 13.00 15.87
N ILE A 109 8.10 12.68 15.43
CA ILE A 109 8.89 11.58 16.00
C ILE A 109 9.09 11.76 17.50
N ARG A 110 9.53 12.96 17.95
CA ARG A 110 9.75 13.22 19.39
C ARG A 110 8.49 13.12 20.23
N ARG A 111 7.31 13.49 19.71
CA ARG A 111 6.03 13.35 20.42
C ARG A 111 5.62 11.90 20.66
N ASN A 112 6.15 10.99 19.87
CA ASN A 112 5.88 9.56 19.94
C ASN A 112 7.05 8.76 20.52
N ALA A 113 8.01 9.40 21.19
CA ALA A 113 9.19 8.72 21.73
C ALA A 113 8.85 7.65 22.77
N ASP A 114 7.72 7.77 23.44
CA ASP A 114 7.19 6.86 24.44
C ASP A 114 6.03 5.96 23.91
N THR A 115 5.77 6.00 22.59
CA THR A 115 4.84 5.10 21.94
C THR A 115 5.52 3.76 21.68
N HIS A 116 5.01 2.69 22.26
CA HIS A 116 5.48 1.33 21.99
C HIS A 116 4.97 0.85 20.62
N ILE A 117 5.87 0.30 19.81
CA ILE A 117 5.55 -0.15 18.45
C ILE A 117 5.79 -1.64 18.33
N VAL A 118 4.81 -2.36 17.80
CA VAL A 118 4.89 -3.79 17.50
C VAL A 118 4.65 -3.99 16.02
N VAL A 119 5.55 -4.73 15.35
CA VAL A 119 5.38 -5.15 13.95
C VAL A 119 5.13 -6.66 13.94
N GLN A 120 3.97 -7.07 13.41
CA GLN A 120 3.57 -8.47 13.39
C GLN A 120 2.73 -8.81 12.16
N LYS A 121 2.34 -10.07 12.00
CA LYS A 121 1.32 -10.45 10.99
C LYS A 121 -0.02 -9.80 11.35
N PRO A 122 -0.82 -9.38 10.34
CA PRO A 122 -2.13 -8.79 10.61
C PRO A 122 -2.99 -9.74 11.41
N SER A 123 -3.71 -9.19 12.37
CA SER A 123 -4.57 -9.92 13.29
C SER A 123 -5.95 -9.27 13.42
N LEU A 124 -6.90 -10.02 13.96
CA LEU A 124 -8.24 -9.53 14.25
C LEU A 124 -8.49 -9.64 15.75
N THR A 125 -8.75 -8.52 16.40
CA THR A 125 -9.20 -8.44 17.80
C THR A 125 -10.32 -7.43 17.93
N ASP A 126 -11.06 -7.48 19.04
CA ASP A 126 -12.11 -6.47 19.34
C ASP A 126 -11.52 -5.05 19.41
N ALA A 127 -10.26 -4.92 19.83
CA ALA A 127 -9.57 -3.61 19.86
C ALA A 127 -9.37 -3.03 18.46
N HIS A 128 -9.06 -3.87 17.44
CA HIS A 128 -8.96 -3.43 16.05
C HIS A 128 -10.30 -2.91 15.52
N ILE A 129 -11.39 -3.67 15.76
CA ILE A 129 -12.73 -3.31 15.31
C ILE A 129 -13.20 -2.02 16.00
N TYR A 130 -13.01 -1.94 17.31
CA TYR A 130 -13.36 -0.74 18.08
C TYR A 130 -12.61 0.50 17.55
N LEU A 131 -11.29 0.39 17.39
CA LEU A 131 -10.46 1.50 16.95
C LEU A 131 -10.78 1.94 15.51
N TYR A 132 -10.99 0.97 14.61
CA TYR A 132 -11.40 1.25 13.23
C TYR A 132 -12.73 2.02 13.19
N ASN A 133 -13.75 1.52 13.89
CA ASN A 133 -15.08 2.14 13.92
C ASN A 133 -15.04 3.53 14.59
N LYS A 134 -14.29 3.70 15.67
CA LYS A 134 -14.07 5.01 16.32
C LYS A 134 -13.44 6.02 15.37
N TYR A 135 -12.40 5.59 14.62
CA TYR A 135 -11.75 6.44 13.62
C TYR A 135 -12.70 6.84 12.48
N HIS A 136 -13.48 5.89 11.96
CA HIS A 136 -14.43 6.16 10.88
C HIS A 136 -15.58 7.07 11.32
N SER A 137 -16.11 6.93 12.53
CA SER A 137 -17.10 7.84 13.11
C SER A 137 -16.54 9.26 13.20
N PHE A 138 -15.32 9.42 13.71
CA PHE A 138 -14.63 10.72 13.75
C PHE A 138 -14.44 11.32 12.37
N LYS A 139 -14.05 10.52 11.36
CA LYS A 139 -13.87 10.99 9.99
C LYS A 139 -15.18 11.36 9.31
N HIS A 140 -16.26 10.66 9.64
CA HIS A 140 -17.59 11.02 9.19
C HIS A 140 -18.00 12.39 9.71
N GLU A 141 -17.88 12.62 11.02
CA GLU A 141 -18.26 13.89 11.66
C GLU A 141 -17.41 15.07 11.19
N LYS A 142 -16.09 14.87 11.08
CA LYS A 142 -15.13 15.93 10.77
C LYS A 142 -14.98 16.22 9.28
N ASP A 143 -14.87 15.18 8.47
CA ASP A 143 -14.48 15.27 7.06
C ASP A 143 -15.59 14.81 6.12
N GLN A 144 -16.79 14.52 6.66
CA GLN A 144 -17.98 14.08 5.90
C GLN A 144 -17.75 12.79 5.10
N TRP A 145 -16.87 11.91 5.60
CA TRP A 145 -16.74 10.59 4.99
C TRP A 145 -18.04 9.82 5.12
N GLN A 146 -18.31 8.94 4.16
CA GLN A 146 -19.43 8.01 4.32
C GLN A 146 -19.28 7.22 5.62
N HIS A 147 -20.31 7.23 6.47
CA HIS A 147 -20.31 6.47 7.72
C HIS A 147 -20.18 4.98 7.40
N ARG A 148 -19.22 4.33 8.02
CA ARG A 148 -18.96 2.90 7.81
C ARG A 148 -18.47 2.27 9.10
N ASN A 149 -19.25 1.33 9.63
CA ASN A 149 -18.79 0.39 10.62
C ASN A 149 -18.34 -0.88 9.88
N ILE A 150 -17.20 -1.42 10.30
CA ILE A 150 -16.69 -2.68 9.77
C ILE A 150 -17.09 -3.82 10.69
N SER A 151 -17.56 -4.93 10.13
CA SER A 151 -17.73 -6.19 10.83
C SER A 151 -16.41 -6.94 11.00
N GLN A 152 -16.35 -7.88 11.94
CA GLN A 152 -15.18 -8.74 12.10
C GLN A 152 -14.84 -9.50 10.81
N ARG A 153 -15.87 -10.01 10.10
CA ARG A 153 -15.69 -10.69 8.82
C ARG A 153 -15.08 -9.79 7.75
N GLU A 154 -15.64 -8.60 7.55
CA GLU A 154 -15.11 -7.63 6.57
C GLU A 154 -13.70 -7.19 6.90
N TYR A 155 -13.38 -6.98 8.20
CA TYR A 155 -12.03 -6.64 8.62
C TYR A 155 -11.06 -7.77 8.29
N TYR A 156 -11.43 -9.01 8.62
CA TYR A 156 -10.63 -10.19 8.32
C TYR A 156 -10.37 -10.33 6.82
N GLU A 157 -11.42 -10.27 6.00
CA GLU A 157 -11.34 -10.41 4.54
C GLU A 157 -10.51 -9.29 3.88
N ASN A 158 -10.56 -8.07 4.41
CA ASN A 158 -9.85 -6.93 3.82
C ASN A 158 -8.39 -6.81 4.29
N PHE A 159 -8.07 -7.21 5.51
CA PHE A 159 -6.79 -6.85 6.13
C PHE A 159 -5.97 -8.02 6.64
N VAL A 160 -6.61 -9.15 6.98
CA VAL A 160 -5.93 -10.33 7.55
C VAL A 160 -5.78 -11.42 6.51
N ASP A 161 -6.87 -11.78 5.83
CA ASP A 161 -6.84 -12.79 4.77
C ASP A 161 -6.04 -12.28 3.56
N GLY A 162 -5.20 -13.14 2.99
CA GLY A 162 -4.33 -12.74 1.88
C GLY A 162 -3.08 -11.92 2.27
N ALA A 163 -2.76 -11.80 3.56
CA ALA A 163 -1.52 -11.16 4.01
C ALA A 163 -0.26 -11.99 3.72
N HIS A 164 -0.40 -13.31 3.61
CA HIS A 164 0.67 -14.27 3.31
C HIS A 164 1.95 -14.02 4.13
N ASP A 165 3.13 -13.98 3.47
CA ASP A 165 4.43 -13.72 4.08
C ASP A 165 4.87 -12.25 4.01
N TYR A 166 4.19 -11.42 3.23
CA TYR A 166 4.51 -10.00 3.02
C TYR A 166 3.66 -9.03 3.87
N GLY A 167 2.41 -9.37 4.16
CA GLY A 167 1.52 -8.49 4.94
C GLY A 167 1.97 -8.35 6.39
N ARG A 168 1.95 -7.12 6.89
CA ARG A 168 2.25 -6.78 8.29
C ARG A 168 1.27 -5.73 8.79
N GLU A 169 1.08 -5.74 10.11
CA GLU A 169 0.51 -4.61 10.84
C GLU A 169 1.55 -4.01 11.76
N VAL A 170 1.53 -2.70 11.86
CA VAL A 170 2.30 -1.93 12.85
C VAL A 170 1.32 -1.39 13.88
N LEU A 171 1.42 -1.88 15.11
CA LEU A 171 0.59 -1.47 16.22
C LEU A 171 1.28 -0.36 17.00
N TYR A 172 0.57 0.72 17.24
CA TYR A 172 1.01 1.85 18.08
C TYR A 172 0.29 1.75 19.40
N ILE A 173 1.05 1.56 20.49
CA ILE A 173 0.54 1.33 21.82
C ILE A 173 1.06 2.41 22.76
N LYS A 174 0.16 3.05 23.49
CA LYS A 174 0.48 4.05 24.50
C LYS A 174 -0.42 3.86 25.72
N ASP A 175 0.15 3.94 26.91
CA ASP A 175 -0.56 3.74 28.18
C ASP A 175 -1.40 2.42 28.20
N ASN A 176 -0.80 1.33 27.67
CA ASN A 176 -1.41 0.01 27.47
C ASN A 176 -2.68 0.00 26.59
N LYS A 177 -2.88 1.03 25.75
CA LYS A 177 -3.99 1.12 24.79
C LYS A 177 -3.45 1.06 23.37
N LEU A 178 -4.16 0.36 22.50
CA LEU A 178 -3.96 0.41 21.07
C LEU A 178 -4.47 1.75 20.54
N ILE A 179 -3.58 2.62 20.07
CA ILE A 179 -3.90 3.98 19.63
C ILE A 179 -3.75 4.17 18.11
N GLY A 180 -3.19 3.20 17.41
CA GLY A 180 -3.07 3.24 15.94
C GLY A 180 -2.72 1.88 15.38
N VAL A 181 -3.16 1.63 14.15
CA VAL A 181 -2.85 0.44 13.36
C VAL A 181 -2.49 0.88 11.95
N ASP A 182 -1.34 0.44 11.47
CA ASP A 182 -0.85 0.68 10.11
C ASP A 182 -0.69 -0.66 9.39
N LEU A 183 -1.47 -0.85 8.34
CA LEU A 183 -1.47 -2.06 7.54
C LEU A 183 -0.57 -1.84 6.34
N ILE A 184 0.44 -2.67 6.19
CA ILE A 184 1.48 -2.55 5.16
C ILE A 184 1.81 -3.91 4.54
N ASP A 185 2.35 -3.88 3.32
CA ASP A 185 3.06 -5.01 2.74
C ASP A 185 4.55 -4.71 2.64
N ILE A 186 5.39 -5.63 3.12
CA ILE A 186 6.84 -5.58 2.94
C ILE A 186 7.19 -6.38 1.69
N LEU A 187 7.47 -5.65 0.62
CA LEU A 187 7.71 -6.18 -0.72
C LEU A 187 9.21 -6.38 -0.98
N ASP A 188 9.57 -6.83 -2.18
CA ASP A 188 10.98 -7.08 -2.53
C ASP A 188 11.77 -5.78 -2.74
N ASP A 189 11.10 -4.71 -3.15
CA ASP A 189 11.70 -3.40 -3.46
C ASP A 189 11.15 -2.23 -2.62
N GLY A 190 10.16 -2.47 -1.74
CA GLY A 190 9.54 -1.38 -1.00
C GLY A 190 8.52 -1.81 0.04
N ILE A 191 7.90 -0.82 0.65
CA ILE A 191 6.74 -0.99 1.53
C ILE A 191 5.51 -0.43 0.81
N SER A 192 4.44 -1.23 0.68
CA SER A 192 3.14 -0.72 0.25
C SER A 192 2.33 -0.30 1.47
N SER A 193 2.02 0.99 1.58
CA SER A 193 1.14 1.53 2.61
C SER A 193 -0.31 1.25 2.22
N ILE A 194 -0.99 0.35 2.95
CA ILE A 194 -2.34 -0.12 2.61
C ILE A 194 -3.38 0.76 3.27
N TYR A 195 -3.38 0.79 4.60
CA TYR A 195 -4.38 1.52 5.36
C TYR A 195 -3.89 1.87 6.76
N PHE A 196 -4.19 3.10 7.20
CA PHE A 196 -3.86 3.58 8.54
C PHE A 196 -5.09 4.16 9.23
N TYR A 197 -5.33 3.75 10.47
CA TYR A 197 -6.36 4.33 11.34
C TYR A 197 -5.85 4.45 12.76
N TYR A 198 -6.37 5.44 13.51
CA TYR A 198 -5.85 5.78 14.83
C TYR A 198 -6.94 6.32 15.74
N ASP A 199 -6.67 6.34 17.04
CA ASP A 199 -7.57 6.93 18.04
C ASP A 199 -7.54 8.47 17.95
N PRO A 200 -8.67 9.11 17.60
CA PRO A 200 -8.74 10.57 17.49
C PRO A 200 -8.39 11.32 18.79
N ASP A 201 -8.56 10.69 19.97
CA ASP A 201 -8.19 11.29 21.25
C ASP A 201 -6.67 11.55 21.35
N TYR A 202 -5.88 10.87 20.54
CA TYR A 202 -4.42 11.04 20.43
C TYR A 202 -3.99 11.86 19.19
N ALA A 203 -4.87 12.67 18.62
CA ALA A 203 -4.57 13.48 17.41
C ALA A 203 -3.38 14.44 17.61
N ASN A 204 -3.13 14.91 18.85
CA ASN A 204 -1.99 15.74 19.22
C ASN A 204 -0.62 15.07 19.00
N LEU A 205 -0.56 13.74 18.91
CA LEU A 205 0.65 12.96 18.60
C LEU A 205 1.00 12.98 17.12
N SER A 206 0.08 13.43 16.23
CA SER A 206 0.27 13.43 14.78
C SER A 206 0.55 12.02 14.22
N LEU A 207 -0.21 11.02 14.70
CA LEU A 207 0.00 9.60 14.40
C LEU A 207 0.03 9.29 12.90
N GLY A 208 -0.82 9.93 12.08
CA GLY A 208 -0.79 9.74 10.62
C GLY A 208 0.50 10.20 9.95
N THR A 209 1.16 11.25 10.49
CA THR A 209 2.50 11.62 10.04
C THR A 209 3.53 10.64 10.58
N PHE A 210 3.41 10.27 11.84
CA PHE A 210 4.36 9.41 12.51
C PHE A 210 4.41 8.00 11.89
N SER A 211 3.26 7.45 11.48
CA SER A 211 3.20 6.12 10.84
C SER A 211 4.02 6.08 9.55
N LEU A 212 3.88 7.08 8.67
CA LEU A 212 4.69 7.15 7.45
C LEU A 212 6.19 7.36 7.75
N LEU A 213 6.53 8.14 8.78
CA LEU A 213 7.93 8.30 9.18
C LEU A 213 8.51 7.00 9.75
N TYR A 214 7.69 6.21 10.43
CA TYR A 214 8.07 4.87 10.89
C TYR A 214 8.26 3.91 9.72
N GLN A 215 7.37 3.95 8.71
CA GLN A 215 7.57 3.18 7.46
C GLN A 215 8.90 3.55 6.79
N VAL A 216 9.32 4.84 6.79
CA VAL A 216 10.64 5.25 6.27
C VAL A 216 11.77 4.60 7.09
N GLN A 217 11.66 4.56 8.42
CA GLN A 217 12.66 3.91 9.27
C GLN A 217 12.70 2.40 9.02
N LEU A 218 11.54 1.77 8.90
CA LEU A 218 11.40 0.35 8.64
C LEU A 218 11.98 -0.02 7.26
N ALA A 219 11.66 0.74 6.23
CA ALA A 219 12.20 0.55 4.88
C ALA A 219 13.74 0.66 4.87
N ARG A 220 14.33 1.64 5.58
CA ARG A 220 15.77 1.75 5.73
C ARG A 220 16.39 0.54 6.44
N ALA A 221 15.74 0.05 7.50
CA ALA A 221 16.21 -1.14 8.21
C ALA A 221 16.25 -2.39 7.34
N TYR A 222 15.26 -2.51 6.43
CA TYR A 222 15.19 -3.59 5.43
C TYR A 222 15.95 -3.29 4.13
N LYS A 223 16.58 -2.11 4.00
CA LYS A 223 17.29 -1.65 2.79
C LYS A 223 16.37 -1.56 1.56
N LEU A 224 15.12 -1.21 1.78
CA LEU A 224 14.11 -1.05 0.72
C LEU A 224 14.09 0.40 0.23
N PRO A 225 14.23 0.66 -1.08
CA PRO A 225 14.31 2.01 -1.62
C PRO A 225 12.99 2.77 -1.66
N TRP A 226 11.82 2.09 -1.62
CA TRP A 226 10.55 2.72 -1.90
C TRP A 226 9.50 2.56 -0.79
N ILE A 227 8.60 3.57 -0.68
CA ILE A 227 7.31 3.42 -0.01
C ILE A 227 6.21 3.82 -1.00
N TYR A 228 5.38 2.87 -1.37
CA TYR A 228 4.25 3.05 -2.27
C TYR A 228 3.04 3.59 -1.49
N LEU A 229 2.68 4.86 -1.71
CA LEU A 229 1.60 5.55 -1.00
C LEU A 229 0.21 5.33 -1.62
N GLY A 230 0.15 4.66 -2.78
CA GLY A 230 -1.06 4.53 -3.58
C GLY A 230 -1.47 5.85 -4.24
N TYR A 231 -2.75 5.98 -4.57
CA TYR A 231 -3.23 7.07 -5.41
C TYR A 231 -3.10 8.45 -4.75
N TRP A 232 -2.83 9.42 -5.60
CA TRP A 232 -2.97 10.83 -5.36
C TRP A 232 -3.86 11.41 -6.47
N VAL A 233 -4.77 12.30 -6.08
CA VAL A 233 -5.68 13.03 -6.98
C VAL A 233 -5.57 14.49 -6.61
N ASP A 234 -5.32 15.35 -7.59
CA ASP A 234 -5.17 16.77 -7.33
C ASP A 234 -6.46 17.37 -6.75
N GLY A 235 -6.31 18.33 -5.86
CA GLY A 235 -7.43 18.96 -5.16
C GLY A 235 -8.17 18.06 -4.14
N CYS A 236 -7.89 16.76 -4.07
CA CYS A 236 -8.51 15.86 -3.10
C CYS A 236 -7.94 16.08 -1.69
N LYS A 237 -8.76 16.60 -0.77
CA LYS A 237 -8.36 16.89 0.63
C LYS A 237 -7.81 15.67 1.36
N ALA A 238 -8.34 14.48 1.08
CA ALA A 238 -7.90 13.24 1.71
C ALA A 238 -6.43 12.90 1.39
N PHE A 239 -5.89 13.38 0.28
CA PHE A 239 -4.53 13.13 -0.17
C PHE A 239 -3.56 14.31 0.00
N ALA A 240 -4.03 15.46 0.52
CA ALA A 240 -3.23 16.69 0.68
C ALA A 240 -1.99 16.54 1.58
N TYR A 241 -1.90 15.44 2.35
CA TYR A 241 -0.74 15.16 3.18
C TYR A 241 0.42 14.51 2.39
N LYS A 242 0.11 13.76 1.32
CA LYS A 242 1.10 12.95 0.58
C LYS A 242 2.24 13.78 0.00
N PRO A 243 2.03 14.94 -0.63
CA PRO A 243 3.11 15.78 -1.16
C PRO A 243 4.12 16.29 -0.13
N LYS A 244 3.85 16.15 1.17
CA LYS A 244 4.74 16.59 2.26
C LYS A 244 5.88 15.61 2.55
N PHE A 245 5.88 14.42 1.94
CA PHE A 245 6.87 13.37 2.14
C PHE A 245 7.81 13.28 0.94
N LYS A 246 8.67 14.27 0.77
CA LYS A 246 9.61 14.39 -0.36
C LYS A 246 10.99 13.78 -0.03
N PRO A 247 11.75 13.29 -1.04
CA PRO A 247 11.42 13.27 -2.47
C PRO A 247 10.46 12.15 -2.84
N GLN A 248 9.73 12.36 -3.93
CA GLN A 248 8.72 11.44 -4.43
C GLN A 248 8.85 11.23 -5.94
N GLU A 249 8.29 10.12 -6.37
CA GLU A 249 8.05 9.83 -7.78
C GLU A 249 6.57 9.54 -8.01
N ILE A 250 6.11 9.84 -9.21
CA ILE A 250 4.77 9.60 -9.68
C ILE A 250 4.78 8.63 -10.85
N LEU A 251 3.80 7.74 -10.88
CA LEU A 251 3.51 6.86 -12.01
C LEU A 251 2.17 7.29 -12.60
N ASP A 252 2.18 7.53 -13.90
CA ASP A 252 0.99 7.75 -14.68
C ASP A 252 0.52 6.43 -15.31
N GLY A 253 -0.78 6.15 -15.18
CA GLY A 253 -1.39 4.94 -15.72
C GLY A 253 -1.08 3.66 -14.93
N PHE A 254 -1.38 2.54 -15.58
CA PHE A 254 -1.31 1.19 -15.01
C PHE A 254 -0.68 0.25 -16.05
N PRO A 255 0.65 0.30 -16.24
CA PRO A 255 1.33 -0.52 -17.24
C PRO A 255 1.10 -2.01 -16.98
N HIS A 256 1.11 -2.80 -18.03
CA HIS A 256 0.99 -4.25 -17.91
C HIS A 256 2.19 -4.85 -17.17
N VAL A 257 2.01 -6.03 -16.56
CA VAL A 257 3.07 -6.67 -15.76
C VAL A 257 4.36 -6.97 -16.57
N SER A 258 4.24 -7.10 -17.89
CA SER A 258 5.38 -7.28 -18.82
C SER A 258 6.07 -5.97 -19.24
N GLU A 259 5.52 -4.82 -18.86
CA GLU A 259 6.06 -3.50 -19.19
C GLU A 259 6.81 -2.93 -18.00
N GLU A 260 7.92 -2.23 -18.22
CA GLU A 260 8.60 -1.52 -17.15
C GLU A 260 7.80 -0.26 -16.76
N PRO A 261 7.52 -0.03 -15.46
CA PRO A 261 6.80 1.14 -15.01
C PRO A 261 7.70 2.40 -15.08
N ASP A 262 7.22 3.44 -15.74
CA ASP A 262 7.94 4.71 -15.87
C ASP A 262 7.62 5.63 -14.68
N TRP A 263 8.41 5.52 -13.62
CA TRP A 263 8.33 6.38 -12.44
C TRP A 263 9.16 7.64 -12.64
N VAL A 264 8.51 8.80 -12.63
CA VAL A 264 9.17 10.09 -12.82
C VAL A 264 9.23 10.91 -11.53
N LYS A 265 10.30 11.68 -11.34
CA LYS A 265 10.43 12.58 -10.18
C LYS A 265 9.27 13.56 -10.15
N TRP A 266 8.69 13.76 -8.97
CA TRP A 266 7.51 14.59 -8.82
C TRP A 266 7.59 15.53 -7.62
N SER A 267 7.12 16.75 -7.86
CA SER A 267 6.87 17.74 -6.80
C SER A 267 5.67 18.58 -7.19
N VAL A 268 4.76 18.79 -6.25
CA VAL A 268 3.75 19.86 -6.42
C VAL A 268 4.49 21.18 -6.37
N GLU A 269 4.32 22.02 -7.39
CA GLU A 269 4.73 23.42 -7.33
C GLU A 269 3.94 24.10 -6.20
N SER A 270 4.66 24.68 -5.26
CA SER A 270 4.11 25.32 -4.05
C SER A 270 3.58 26.71 -4.36
#